data_63b4bb947fb11b50daade154e7b31bad
#
_entry.id   63b4bb947fb11b50daade154e7b31bad
#
_cell.length_a   1.000
_cell.length_b   1.000
_cell.length_c   1.000
_cell.angle_alpha   90.00
_cell.angle_beta   90.00
_cell.angle_gamma   90.00
#
_symmetry.space_group_name_H-M   'P 1'
#
loop_
_entity.id
_entity.type
_entity.pdbx_description
1 polymer ?
#
loop_
_entity_poly.entity_id
_entity_poly.type
_entity_poly.pdbx_seq_one_letter_code
_entity_poly.pdbx_strand_id
1 'polypeptide(L)'
;MPAKLAVFDLAWVGRLSFEKLSCAARRLDMEMGKQAEKAEGLRKLHMGPRILILANTWDVISARMVEDAGFPAVASTSAGVAAVLGYPDGQRIPMSEMLEFVGRMARAVGVPLTADMEAGYATTPAEMAEMAREMVAAGIVGLNLEDVTGDDESSQVEIGLQAEKIAAVREASASEGVSLVINARTDVYLMPIGPAETRLERTVERLRAYRKAGADCVFAPGIRDAETIGKLVRAVDAPLNILLQPGGPSVSELEKLGVARASIGSGTMRAALGTARRFFKALSEYQDHSALLADAVPYDEVNRLLGRT
;
A
#
# COMPACT_ATOMS: atom_id res chain seq x y z
N MET A 1 -45.68 -15.04 21.78
CA MET A 1 -44.94 -16.20 21.20
C MET A 1 -43.46 -15.87 21.26
N PRO A 2 -42.61 -16.61 21.98
CA PRO A 2 -41.22 -16.28 22.17
C PRO A 2 -40.37 -16.78 21.02
N ALA A 3 -39.38 -15.93 20.63
CA ALA A 3 -38.36 -16.21 19.64
C ALA A 3 -37.46 -17.37 20.07
N LYS A 4 -37.31 -18.36 19.21
CA LYS A 4 -36.33 -19.44 19.39
C LYS A 4 -34.94 -18.90 19.16
N LEU A 5 -34.15 -18.71 20.22
CA LEU A 5 -32.70 -18.63 20.15
C LEU A 5 -32.18 -19.95 19.57
N ALA A 6 -31.48 -19.86 18.43
CA ALA A 6 -30.70 -20.97 17.89
C ALA A 6 -29.54 -21.25 18.86
N VAL A 7 -29.63 -22.36 19.58
CA VAL A 7 -28.53 -22.93 20.38
C VAL A 7 -27.50 -23.42 19.37
N PHE A 8 -26.42 -22.67 19.19
CA PHE A 8 -25.24 -23.18 18.51
C PHE A 8 -24.67 -24.32 19.32
N ASP A 9 -24.61 -25.49 18.71
CA ASP A 9 -24.16 -26.74 19.30
C ASP A 9 -22.67 -26.63 19.69
N LEU A 10 -22.43 -26.38 20.98
CA LEU A 10 -21.09 -26.34 21.61
C LEU A 10 -20.38 -27.71 21.62
N ALA A 11 -21.02 -28.76 21.09
CA ALA A 11 -20.46 -30.09 21.01
C ALA A 11 -19.36 -30.29 19.96
N TRP A 12 -19.17 -29.33 19.02
CA TRP A 12 -18.12 -29.44 17.99
C TRP A 12 -16.75 -28.89 18.43
N VAL A 13 -16.70 -28.04 19.45
CA VAL A 13 -15.45 -27.46 20.00
C VAL A 13 -14.66 -28.45 20.88
N GLY A 14 -15.24 -29.55 21.28
CA GLY A 14 -14.70 -30.48 22.28
C GLY A 14 -13.71 -31.54 21.79
N ARG A 15 -13.21 -31.54 20.54
CA ARG A 15 -12.32 -32.60 20.01
C ARG A 15 -11.04 -32.12 19.30
N LEU A 16 -10.57 -30.93 19.51
CA LEU A 16 -9.18 -30.65 19.21
C LEU A 16 -8.35 -31.10 20.42
N SER A 17 -7.50 -32.12 20.25
CA SER A 17 -6.59 -32.55 21.31
C SER A 17 -5.68 -31.35 21.67
N PHE A 18 -5.28 -31.26 22.95
CA PHE A 18 -4.36 -30.23 23.46
C PHE A 18 -3.10 -30.10 22.59
N GLU A 19 -2.63 -31.19 21.99
CA GLU A 19 -1.52 -31.20 21.06
C GLU A 19 -1.80 -30.45 19.74
N LYS A 20 -3.01 -30.59 19.18
CA LYS A 20 -3.40 -29.85 17.95
C LYS A 20 -3.54 -28.36 18.22
N LEU A 21 -4.07 -27.96 19.36
CA LEU A 21 -4.14 -26.55 19.78
C LEU A 21 -2.74 -25.97 20.01
N SER A 22 -1.85 -26.72 20.67
CA SER A 22 -0.45 -26.32 20.88
C SER A 22 0.34 -26.24 19.56
N CYS A 23 0.06 -27.12 18.60
CA CYS A 23 0.68 -27.07 17.27
C CYS A 23 0.17 -25.87 16.46
N ALA A 24 -1.13 -25.58 16.50
CA ALA A 24 -1.72 -24.43 15.82
C ALA A 24 -1.19 -23.10 16.41
N ALA A 25 -1.10 -22.99 17.74
CA ALA A 25 -0.54 -21.82 18.40
C ALA A 25 0.93 -21.58 17.99
N ARG A 26 1.76 -22.63 18.05
CA ARG A 26 3.18 -22.51 17.60
C ARG A 26 3.32 -22.14 16.13
N ARG A 27 2.41 -22.60 15.27
CA ARG A 27 2.40 -22.23 13.84
C ARG A 27 2.05 -20.75 13.69
N LEU A 28 1.05 -20.27 14.41
CA LEU A 28 0.64 -18.86 14.42
C LEU A 28 1.78 -17.95 14.90
N ASP A 29 2.43 -18.31 16.02
CA ASP A 29 3.59 -17.57 16.55
C ASP A 29 4.74 -17.50 15.54
N MET A 30 4.98 -18.58 14.79
CA MET A 30 6.00 -18.65 13.77
C MET A 30 5.67 -17.81 12.54
N GLU A 31 4.40 -17.76 12.13
CA GLU A 31 3.91 -16.92 11.03
C GLU A 31 3.98 -15.44 11.41
N MET A 32 3.58 -15.08 12.64
CA MET A 32 3.70 -13.73 13.18
C MET A 32 5.16 -13.26 13.28
N GLY A 33 6.07 -14.14 13.72
CA GLY A 33 7.51 -13.85 13.74
C GLY A 33 8.06 -13.51 12.35
N LYS A 34 7.72 -14.27 11.33
CA LYS A 34 8.10 -14.00 9.93
C LYS A 34 7.52 -12.69 9.40
N GLN A 35 6.29 -12.37 9.79
CA GLN A 35 5.65 -11.11 9.39
C GLN A 35 6.35 -9.91 10.05
N ALA A 36 6.71 -10.01 11.33
CA ALA A 36 7.49 -8.98 12.03
C ALA A 36 8.88 -8.79 11.39
N GLU A 37 9.56 -9.88 10.99
CA GLU A 37 10.82 -9.81 10.24
C GLU A 37 10.66 -9.11 8.89
N LYS A 38 9.57 -9.38 8.16
CA LYS A 38 9.25 -8.68 6.90
C LYS A 38 9.00 -7.18 7.12
N ALA A 39 8.28 -6.81 8.18
CA ALA A 39 8.05 -5.40 8.54
C ALA A 39 9.37 -4.67 8.83
N GLU A 40 10.23 -5.28 9.65
CA GLU A 40 11.54 -4.74 9.97
C GLU A 40 12.48 -4.69 8.74
N GLY A 41 12.42 -5.70 7.88
CA GLY A 41 13.13 -5.72 6.59
C GLY A 41 12.68 -4.54 5.71
N LEU A 42 11.38 -4.31 5.56
CA LEU A 42 10.85 -3.18 4.81
C LEU A 42 11.30 -1.83 5.39
N ARG A 43 11.32 -1.70 6.73
CA ARG A 43 11.79 -0.48 7.41
C ARG A 43 13.27 -0.21 7.09
N LYS A 44 14.12 -1.23 7.15
CA LYS A 44 15.54 -1.12 6.83
C LYS A 44 15.80 -0.71 5.38
N LEU A 45 14.96 -1.15 4.43
CA LEU A 45 15.09 -0.75 3.03
C LEU A 45 14.98 0.77 2.82
N HIS A 46 14.21 1.49 3.67
CA HIS A 46 14.09 2.95 3.61
C HIS A 46 15.35 3.68 4.14
N MET A 47 16.22 2.98 4.85
CA MET A 47 17.46 3.51 5.43
C MET A 47 18.71 3.04 4.66
N GLY A 48 18.50 2.35 3.55
CA GLY A 48 19.60 1.80 2.75
C GLY A 48 20.38 2.90 2.00
N PRO A 49 21.57 2.55 1.45
CA PRO A 49 22.40 3.49 0.69
C PRO A 49 21.84 3.77 -0.71
N ARG A 50 20.86 3.00 -1.18
CA ARG A 50 20.19 3.13 -2.47
C ARG A 50 18.72 3.47 -2.26
N ILE A 51 18.17 4.24 -3.20
CA ILE A 51 16.74 4.54 -3.22
C ILE A 51 15.93 3.24 -3.32
N LEU A 52 14.92 3.08 -2.44
CA LEU A 52 13.97 1.97 -2.52
C LEU A 52 12.95 2.23 -3.62
N ILE A 53 12.98 1.41 -4.67
CA ILE A 53 11.94 1.44 -5.70
C ILE A 53 10.85 0.45 -5.33
N LEU A 54 9.63 0.93 -5.16
CA LEU A 54 8.45 0.11 -4.93
C LEU A 54 7.55 0.12 -6.18
N ALA A 55 7.57 -0.99 -6.91
CA ALA A 55 6.63 -1.22 -7.98
C ALA A 55 5.24 -1.49 -7.39
N ASN A 56 4.26 -0.67 -7.77
CA ASN A 56 2.89 -0.85 -7.31
C ASN A 56 2.17 -1.88 -8.18
N THR A 57 1.39 -2.73 -7.50
CA THR A 57 0.68 -3.88 -8.06
C THR A 57 -0.80 -3.79 -7.72
N TRP A 58 -1.64 -4.47 -8.46
CA TRP A 58 -3.10 -4.35 -8.35
C TRP A 58 -3.82 -5.69 -8.20
N ASP A 59 -3.09 -6.79 -8.30
CA ASP A 59 -3.59 -8.17 -8.14
C ASP A 59 -2.46 -9.13 -7.79
N VAL A 60 -2.79 -10.39 -7.57
CA VAL A 60 -1.83 -11.43 -7.21
C VAL A 60 -0.79 -11.66 -8.29
N ILE A 61 -1.19 -11.69 -9.57
CA ILE A 61 -0.23 -11.97 -10.64
C ILE A 61 0.76 -10.82 -10.83
N SER A 62 0.33 -9.56 -10.77
CA SER A 62 1.23 -8.42 -10.82
C SER A 62 2.19 -8.39 -9.62
N ALA A 63 1.72 -8.77 -8.41
CA ALA A 63 2.59 -8.89 -7.23
C ALA A 63 3.66 -9.98 -7.41
N ARG A 64 3.30 -11.14 -7.96
CA ARG A 64 4.23 -12.21 -8.31
C ARG A 64 5.25 -11.80 -9.37
N MET A 65 4.82 -11.05 -10.39
CA MET A 65 5.73 -10.53 -11.43
C MET A 65 6.77 -9.57 -10.84
N VAL A 66 6.38 -8.71 -9.90
CA VAL A 66 7.31 -7.79 -9.21
C VAL A 66 8.30 -8.58 -8.36
N GLU A 67 7.86 -9.60 -7.63
CA GLU A 67 8.74 -10.49 -6.85
C GLU A 67 9.71 -11.27 -7.77
N ASP A 68 9.20 -11.84 -8.88
CA ASP A 68 10.03 -12.59 -9.84
C ASP A 68 11.07 -11.70 -10.55
N ALA A 69 10.75 -10.40 -10.72
CA ALA A 69 11.71 -9.40 -11.21
C ALA A 69 12.77 -9.00 -10.18
N GLY A 70 12.76 -9.56 -8.97
CA GLY A 70 13.78 -9.36 -7.94
C GLY A 70 13.60 -8.10 -7.08
N PHE A 71 12.42 -7.49 -7.06
CA PHE A 71 12.15 -6.37 -6.16
C PHE A 71 12.14 -6.85 -4.70
N PRO A 72 12.77 -6.10 -3.76
CA PRO A 72 12.89 -6.51 -2.37
C PRO A 72 11.57 -6.36 -1.57
N ALA A 73 10.59 -5.69 -2.12
CA ALA A 73 9.27 -5.49 -1.55
C ALA A 73 8.24 -5.15 -2.64
N VAL A 74 6.97 -5.36 -2.34
CA VAL A 74 5.82 -5.07 -3.20
C VAL A 74 4.96 -4.00 -2.56
N ALA A 75 4.41 -3.09 -3.35
CA ALA A 75 3.37 -2.15 -2.91
C ALA A 75 2.07 -2.43 -3.66
N SER A 76 0.90 -2.32 -3.01
CA SER A 76 -0.36 -2.25 -3.74
C SER A 76 -0.62 -0.81 -4.24
N THR A 77 -1.65 -0.66 -5.06
CA THR A 77 -2.23 0.64 -5.44
C THR A 77 -3.74 0.57 -5.29
N SER A 78 -4.32 1.47 -4.48
CA SER A 78 -5.77 1.55 -4.23
C SER A 78 -6.55 1.67 -5.54
N ALA A 79 -6.19 2.62 -6.41
CA ALA A 79 -6.79 2.81 -7.72
C ALA A 79 -6.74 1.56 -8.61
N GLY A 80 -5.66 0.77 -8.51
CA GLY A 80 -5.52 -0.46 -9.27
C GLY A 80 -6.40 -1.58 -8.73
N VAL A 81 -6.45 -1.75 -7.42
CA VAL A 81 -7.33 -2.72 -6.74
C VAL A 81 -8.80 -2.35 -6.98
N ALA A 82 -9.16 -1.06 -6.85
CA ALA A 82 -10.48 -0.56 -7.16
C ALA A 82 -10.92 -0.93 -8.59
N ALA A 83 -10.05 -0.68 -9.57
CA ALA A 83 -10.34 -1.00 -10.98
C ALA A 83 -10.58 -2.50 -11.20
N VAL A 84 -9.84 -3.39 -10.54
CA VAL A 84 -10.04 -4.86 -10.63
C VAL A 84 -11.37 -5.28 -10.01
N LEU A 85 -11.74 -4.67 -8.89
CA LEU A 85 -12.99 -4.98 -8.17
C LEU A 85 -14.22 -4.25 -8.75
N GLY A 86 -14.03 -3.37 -9.76
CA GLY A 86 -15.11 -2.67 -10.43
C GLY A 86 -15.59 -1.40 -9.71
N TYR A 87 -14.77 -0.84 -8.84
CA TYR A 87 -15.04 0.41 -8.14
C TYR A 87 -14.23 1.58 -8.74
N PRO A 88 -14.72 2.81 -8.65
CA PRO A 88 -13.90 3.99 -8.83
C PRO A 88 -12.94 4.15 -7.63
N ASP A 89 -11.85 4.87 -7.82
CA ASP A 89 -10.88 5.23 -6.78
C ASP A 89 -11.52 6.14 -5.70
N GLY A 90 -10.89 6.30 -4.52
CA GLY A 90 -11.31 7.21 -3.45
C GLY A 90 -12.21 6.55 -2.39
N GLN A 91 -11.75 5.46 -1.79
CA GLN A 91 -12.42 4.74 -0.67
C GLN A 91 -13.87 4.29 -0.98
N ARG A 92 -14.12 3.87 -2.23
CA ARG A 92 -15.44 3.35 -2.64
C ARG A 92 -15.58 1.84 -2.39
N ILE A 93 -14.47 1.14 -2.22
CA ILE A 93 -14.45 -0.27 -1.84
C ILE A 93 -14.72 -0.37 -0.33
N PRO A 94 -15.56 -1.30 0.15
CA PRO A 94 -15.63 -1.59 1.58
C PRO A 94 -14.26 -2.02 2.14
N MET A 95 -13.89 -1.53 3.33
CA MET A 95 -12.59 -1.84 3.97
C MET A 95 -12.33 -3.34 4.04
N SER A 96 -13.32 -4.13 4.42
CA SER A 96 -13.20 -5.59 4.50
C SER A 96 -12.84 -6.25 3.17
N GLU A 97 -13.41 -5.76 2.07
CA GLU A 97 -13.11 -6.27 0.72
C GLU A 97 -11.69 -5.87 0.28
N MET A 98 -11.28 -4.62 0.55
CA MET A 98 -9.91 -4.15 0.31
C MET A 98 -8.90 -5.00 1.08
N LEU A 99 -9.13 -5.22 2.37
CA LEU A 99 -8.24 -6.01 3.23
C LEU A 99 -8.17 -7.49 2.81
N GLU A 100 -9.30 -8.10 2.46
CA GLU A 100 -9.31 -9.48 1.95
C GLU A 100 -8.49 -9.59 0.67
N PHE A 101 -8.67 -8.67 -0.27
CA PHE A 101 -7.99 -8.68 -1.56
C PHE A 101 -6.48 -8.44 -1.40
N VAL A 102 -6.08 -7.38 -0.69
CA VAL A 102 -4.66 -7.06 -0.47
C VAL A 102 -4.00 -8.12 0.43
N GLY A 103 -4.71 -8.66 1.41
CA GLY A 103 -4.23 -9.80 2.22
C GLY A 103 -3.96 -11.05 1.38
N ARG A 104 -4.76 -11.32 0.36
CA ARG A 104 -4.48 -12.40 -0.62
C ARG A 104 -3.19 -12.13 -1.39
N MET A 105 -2.94 -10.88 -1.80
CA MET A 105 -1.67 -10.49 -2.43
C MET A 105 -0.48 -10.68 -1.47
N ALA A 106 -0.61 -10.25 -0.21
CA ALA A 106 0.44 -10.37 0.80
C ALA A 106 0.83 -11.83 1.08
N ARG A 107 -0.16 -12.73 1.15
CA ARG A 107 0.08 -14.18 1.33
C ARG A 107 0.66 -14.84 0.09
N ALA A 108 0.46 -14.26 -1.09
CA ALA A 108 0.97 -14.81 -2.34
C ALA A 108 2.46 -14.57 -2.55
N VAL A 109 3.10 -13.60 -1.90
CA VAL A 109 4.51 -13.23 -2.08
C VAL A 109 5.36 -13.54 -0.86
N GLY A 110 6.62 -13.92 -1.09
CA GLY A 110 7.60 -14.14 -0.02
C GLY A 110 8.20 -12.85 0.54
N VAL A 111 8.24 -11.79 -0.27
CA VAL A 111 8.77 -10.46 0.10
C VAL A 111 7.73 -9.64 0.90
N PRO A 112 8.16 -8.58 1.62
CA PRO A 112 7.23 -7.66 2.29
C PRO A 112 6.21 -7.04 1.33
N LEU A 113 4.94 -6.91 1.75
CA LEU A 113 3.93 -6.15 1.03
C LEU A 113 3.44 -4.97 1.87
N THR A 114 3.50 -3.76 1.28
CA THR A 114 2.90 -2.53 1.83
C THR A 114 1.62 -2.19 1.07
N ALA A 115 0.54 -1.91 1.78
CA ALA A 115 -0.78 -1.64 1.22
C ALA A 115 -1.00 -0.13 1.00
N ASP A 116 -1.67 0.23 -0.08
CA ASP A 116 -2.21 1.57 -0.27
C ASP A 116 -3.63 1.60 0.31
N MET A 117 -3.76 2.17 1.53
CA MET A 117 -4.98 2.15 2.33
C MET A 117 -5.74 3.48 2.28
N GLU A 118 -5.41 4.32 1.32
CA GLU A 118 -6.05 5.62 1.14
C GLU A 118 -6.05 6.44 2.47
N ALA A 119 -7.17 7.03 2.91
CA ALA A 119 -7.25 7.72 4.20
C ALA A 119 -7.53 6.78 5.39
N GLY A 120 -7.45 5.45 5.19
CA GLY A 120 -7.51 4.43 6.24
C GLY A 120 -8.91 3.92 6.57
N TYR A 121 -9.94 4.30 5.80
CA TYR A 121 -11.34 3.87 6.03
C TYR A 121 -11.86 4.19 7.45
N ALA A 122 -11.25 5.16 8.12
CA ALA A 122 -11.51 5.48 9.51
C ALA A 122 -11.54 7.00 9.72
N THR A 123 -12.42 7.47 10.58
CA THR A 123 -12.58 8.88 10.91
C THR A 123 -11.91 9.24 12.24
N THR A 124 -11.80 8.28 13.16
CA THR A 124 -11.23 8.45 14.49
C THR A 124 -9.94 7.65 14.69
N PRO A 125 -9.06 8.03 15.64
CA PRO A 125 -7.89 7.22 16.02
C PRO A 125 -8.24 5.80 16.49
N ALA A 126 -9.38 5.61 17.15
CA ALA A 126 -9.81 4.29 17.63
C ALA A 126 -10.17 3.33 16.47
N GLU A 127 -10.92 3.84 15.47
CA GLU A 127 -11.21 3.07 14.25
C GLU A 127 -9.92 2.77 13.46
N MET A 128 -8.98 3.72 13.44
CA MET A 128 -7.69 3.54 12.78
C MET A 128 -6.84 2.45 13.46
N ALA A 129 -6.90 2.36 14.80
CA ALA A 129 -6.25 1.30 15.55
C ALA A 129 -6.83 -0.09 15.20
N GLU A 130 -8.15 -0.18 15.01
CA GLU A 130 -8.81 -1.43 14.60
C GLU A 130 -8.41 -1.83 13.18
N MET A 131 -8.44 -0.89 12.23
CA MET A 131 -7.95 -1.11 10.86
C MET A 131 -6.51 -1.65 10.87
N ALA A 132 -5.63 -1.10 11.73
CA ALA A 132 -4.25 -1.56 11.84
C ALA A 132 -4.14 -3.02 12.31
N ARG A 133 -4.97 -3.45 13.27
CA ARG A 133 -5.04 -4.85 13.72
C ARG A 133 -5.50 -5.77 12.61
N GLU A 134 -6.55 -5.38 11.87
CA GLU A 134 -7.04 -6.15 10.74
C GLU A 134 -5.99 -6.27 9.62
N MET A 135 -5.20 -5.23 9.36
CA MET A 135 -4.07 -5.29 8.42
C MET A 135 -3.01 -6.30 8.86
N VAL A 136 -2.65 -6.31 10.14
CA VAL A 136 -1.72 -7.30 10.69
C VAL A 136 -2.29 -8.70 10.53
N ALA A 137 -3.56 -8.92 10.86
CA ALA A 137 -4.23 -10.21 10.68
C ALA A 137 -4.28 -10.66 9.20
N ALA A 138 -4.35 -9.71 8.25
CA ALA A 138 -4.31 -9.99 6.81
C ALA A 138 -2.90 -10.34 6.27
N GLY A 139 -1.84 -10.19 7.08
CA GLY A 139 -0.46 -10.47 6.68
C GLY A 139 0.27 -9.28 6.03
N ILE A 140 -0.31 -8.09 6.08
CA ILE A 140 0.25 -6.85 5.55
C ILE A 140 1.30 -6.31 6.53
N VAL A 141 2.39 -5.72 6.03
CA VAL A 141 3.50 -5.25 6.88
C VAL A 141 3.79 -3.75 6.78
N GLY A 142 3.04 -3.03 5.96
CA GLY A 142 3.15 -1.58 5.85
C GLY A 142 1.96 -0.98 5.13
N LEU A 143 1.82 0.35 5.21
CA LEU A 143 0.73 1.07 4.53
C LEU A 143 1.16 2.44 4.05
N ASN A 144 0.49 2.92 2.99
CA ASN A 144 0.31 4.35 2.77
C ASN A 144 -0.93 4.79 3.52
N LEU A 145 -0.86 5.95 4.16
CA LEU A 145 -1.98 6.59 4.84
C LEU A 145 -2.00 8.06 4.47
N GLU A 146 -3.01 8.48 3.72
CA GLU A 146 -3.15 9.85 3.22
C GLU A 146 -4.04 10.71 4.11
N ASP A 147 -3.93 12.02 3.93
CA ASP A 147 -4.63 13.02 4.73
C ASP A 147 -5.83 13.68 4.02
N VAL A 148 -6.33 13.07 2.96
CA VAL A 148 -7.50 13.53 2.21
C VAL A 148 -8.54 12.41 2.14
N THR A 149 -9.79 12.72 2.50
CA THR A 149 -10.90 11.75 2.57
C THR A 149 -11.93 11.91 1.45
N GLY A 150 -11.74 12.84 0.53
CA GLY A 150 -12.69 13.16 -0.55
C GLY A 150 -12.01 13.87 -1.72
N ASP A 151 -12.81 14.45 -2.59
CA ASP A 151 -12.37 14.97 -3.89
C ASP A 151 -12.08 16.49 -3.89
N ASP A 152 -12.15 17.18 -2.75
CA ASP A 152 -11.97 18.62 -2.63
C ASP A 152 -11.07 19.05 -1.45
N GLU A 153 -10.73 20.33 -1.39
CA GLU A 153 -9.87 20.91 -0.35
C GLU A 153 -10.44 20.77 1.07
N SER A 154 -11.77 20.76 1.22
CA SER A 154 -12.45 20.64 2.52
C SER A 154 -12.33 19.25 3.12
N SER A 155 -11.95 18.25 2.31
CA SER A 155 -11.74 16.87 2.74
C SER A 155 -10.35 16.61 3.33
N GLN A 156 -9.46 17.61 3.38
CA GLN A 156 -8.15 17.46 4.01
C GLN A 156 -8.29 17.41 5.54
N VAL A 157 -7.84 16.29 6.11
CA VAL A 157 -7.85 16.06 7.56
C VAL A 157 -6.94 17.07 8.26
N GLU A 158 -7.38 17.58 9.41
CA GLU A 158 -6.60 18.48 10.27
C GLU A 158 -5.30 17.77 10.72
N ILE A 159 -4.20 18.53 10.84
CA ILE A 159 -2.84 17.98 11.08
C ILE A 159 -2.78 17.18 12.38
N GLY A 160 -3.38 17.71 13.47
CA GLY A 160 -3.39 17.07 14.79
C GLY A 160 -4.13 15.74 14.75
N LEU A 161 -5.32 15.71 14.16
CA LEU A 161 -6.11 14.47 14.00
C LEU A 161 -5.39 13.43 13.14
N GLN A 162 -4.75 13.84 12.05
CA GLN A 162 -3.98 12.92 11.23
C GLN A 162 -2.76 12.35 11.99
N ALA A 163 -2.10 13.17 12.78
CA ALA A 163 -1.01 12.73 13.65
C ALA A 163 -1.49 11.72 14.71
N GLU A 164 -2.65 11.96 15.34
CA GLU A 164 -3.28 11.01 16.27
C GLU A 164 -3.64 9.67 15.59
N LYS A 165 -4.16 9.70 14.36
CA LYS A 165 -4.44 8.50 13.56
C LYS A 165 -3.16 7.70 13.28
N ILE A 166 -2.06 8.36 12.90
CA ILE A 166 -0.77 7.71 12.65
C ILE A 166 -0.22 7.08 13.95
N ALA A 167 -0.32 7.78 15.08
CA ALA A 167 0.11 7.26 16.38
C ALA A 167 -0.72 6.02 16.79
N ALA A 168 -2.04 6.05 16.55
CA ALA A 168 -2.93 4.91 16.80
C ALA A 168 -2.56 3.67 15.97
N VAL A 169 -2.23 3.83 14.69
CA VAL A 169 -1.73 2.73 13.84
C VAL A 169 -0.43 2.17 14.39
N ARG A 170 0.51 3.03 14.80
CA ARG A 170 1.80 2.63 15.34
C ARG A 170 1.63 1.79 16.61
N GLU A 171 0.83 2.28 17.55
CA GLU A 171 0.59 1.62 18.85
C GLU A 171 -0.16 0.30 18.67
N ALA A 172 -1.27 0.29 17.93
CA ALA A 172 -2.07 -0.89 17.71
C ALA A 172 -1.29 -2.00 17.00
N SER A 173 -0.59 -1.68 15.90
CA SER A 173 0.20 -2.68 15.18
C SER A 173 1.36 -3.25 16.00
N ALA A 174 2.01 -2.42 16.80
CA ALA A 174 3.07 -2.88 17.71
C ALA A 174 2.53 -3.81 18.80
N SER A 175 1.32 -3.55 19.32
CA SER A 175 0.67 -4.42 20.32
C SER A 175 0.30 -5.80 19.78
N GLU A 176 0.08 -5.90 18.45
CA GLU A 176 -0.11 -7.20 17.76
C GLU A 176 1.22 -7.89 17.41
N GLY A 177 2.37 -7.36 17.83
CA GLY A 177 3.69 -7.96 17.56
C GLY A 177 4.26 -7.67 16.18
N VAL A 178 3.56 -6.92 15.32
CA VAL A 178 4.01 -6.53 13.98
C VAL A 178 3.94 -5.01 13.85
N SER A 179 5.07 -4.33 14.04
CA SER A 179 5.14 -2.87 13.88
C SER A 179 5.06 -2.50 12.39
N LEU A 180 3.88 -2.13 11.91
CA LEU A 180 3.65 -1.75 10.51
C LEU A 180 4.57 -0.61 10.07
N VAL A 181 5.07 -0.67 8.83
CA VAL A 181 5.81 0.44 8.22
C VAL A 181 4.82 1.47 7.67
N ILE A 182 4.79 2.65 8.27
CA ILE A 182 3.85 3.71 7.94
C ILE A 182 4.51 4.70 6.98
N ASN A 183 3.97 4.81 5.76
CA ASN A 183 4.30 5.83 4.77
C ASN A 183 3.19 6.89 4.78
N ALA A 184 3.35 7.91 5.61
CA ALA A 184 2.33 8.95 5.79
C ALA A 184 2.34 9.93 4.63
N ARG A 185 1.20 10.07 3.93
CA ARG A 185 1.03 10.85 2.73
C ARG A 185 0.29 12.14 3.00
N THR A 186 0.75 13.23 2.35
CA THR A 186 -0.04 14.46 2.23
C THR A 186 -0.29 14.81 0.79
N ASP A 187 -1.53 15.13 0.44
CA ASP A 187 -1.97 15.39 -0.92
C ASP A 187 -1.95 16.87 -1.34
N VAL A 188 -1.30 17.71 -0.57
CA VAL A 188 -1.18 19.18 -0.83
C VAL A 188 -0.70 19.51 -2.26
N TYR A 189 0.12 18.67 -2.87
CA TYR A 189 0.59 18.83 -4.24
C TYR A 189 -0.22 18.04 -5.29
N LEU A 190 -0.75 16.89 -4.91
CA LEU A 190 -1.54 16.05 -5.82
C LEU A 190 -2.91 16.67 -6.10
N MET A 191 -3.57 17.11 -5.05
CA MET A 191 -4.76 17.95 -5.08
C MET A 191 -4.31 19.36 -4.68
N PRO A 192 -4.24 20.35 -5.61
CA PRO A 192 -3.64 21.65 -5.31
C PRO A 192 -4.39 22.39 -4.19
N ILE A 193 -4.25 21.94 -2.95
CA ILE A 193 -4.95 22.44 -1.77
C ILE A 193 -4.32 23.75 -1.33
N GLY A 194 -5.12 24.80 -1.18
CA GLY A 194 -4.74 26.13 -0.72
C GLY A 194 -3.74 26.89 -1.63
N PRO A 195 -3.23 28.06 -1.19
CA PRO A 195 -2.37 28.92 -2.00
C PRO A 195 -1.08 28.26 -2.44
N ALA A 196 -0.68 28.49 -3.71
CA ALA A 196 0.52 27.91 -4.29
C ALA A 196 1.80 28.36 -3.56
N GLU A 197 1.83 29.59 -3.08
CA GLU A 197 2.99 30.24 -2.45
C GLU A 197 3.36 29.57 -1.11
N THR A 198 2.38 29.07 -0.36
CA THR A 198 2.58 28.41 0.94
C THR A 198 2.58 26.90 0.87
N ARG A 199 2.44 26.31 -0.34
CA ARG A 199 2.28 24.87 -0.52
C ARG A 199 3.45 24.06 0.03
N LEU A 200 4.68 24.49 -0.23
CA LEU A 200 5.88 23.84 0.28
C LEU A 200 5.91 23.86 1.82
N GLU A 201 5.65 25.03 2.42
CA GLU A 201 5.66 25.21 3.87
C GLU A 201 4.62 24.31 4.56
N ARG A 202 3.38 24.32 4.06
CA ARG A 202 2.30 23.46 4.57
C ARG A 202 2.61 21.98 4.43
N THR A 203 3.24 21.58 3.32
CA THR A 203 3.68 20.19 3.12
C THR A 203 4.73 19.81 4.16
N VAL A 204 5.74 20.64 4.37
CA VAL A 204 6.80 20.41 5.37
C VAL A 204 6.20 20.31 6.78
N GLU A 205 5.28 21.19 7.16
CA GLU A 205 4.61 21.18 8.46
C GLU A 205 3.89 19.86 8.70
N ARG A 206 3.07 19.39 7.73
CA ARG A 206 2.36 18.12 7.81
C ARG A 206 3.30 16.94 7.91
N LEU A 207 4.28 16.83 7.01
CA LEU A 207 5.19 15.69 6.98
C LEU A 207 6.04 15.59 8.26
N ARG A 208 6.44 16.72 8.84
CA ARG A 208 7.13 16.75 10.16
C ARG A 208 6.22 16.27 11.29
N ALA A 209 4.97 16.72 11.31
CA ALA A 209 3.99 16.26 12.30
C ALA A 209 3.76 14.76 12.19
N TYR A 210 3.62 14.22 10.97
CA TYR A 210 3.43 12.79 10.72
C TYR A 210 4.66 11.97 11.12
N ARG A 211 5.86 12.48 10.82
CA ARG A 211 7.10 11.86 11.30
C ARG A 211 7.16 11.77 12.81
N LYS A 212 6.84 12.86 13.49
CA LYS A 212 6.79 12.93 14.97
C LYS A 212 5.75 11.97 15.55
N ALA A 213 4.64 11.76 14.85
CA ALA A 213 3.58 10.83 15.24
C ALA A 213 3.94 9.36 15.04
N GLY A 214 5.09 9.03 14.42
CA GLY A 214 5.58 7.67 14.27
C GLY A 214 5.60 7.13 12.84
N ALA A 215 5.43 7.97 11.81
CA ALA A 215 5.63 7.55 10.43
C ALA A 215 7.10 7.14 10.17
N ASP A 216 7.33 6.04 9.49
CA ASP A 216 8.67 5.57 9.10
C ASP A 216 9.17 6.30 7.85
N CYS A 217 8.28 6.61 6.94
CA CYS A 217 8.49 7.32 5.70
C CYS A 217 7.39 8.37 5.53
N VAL A 218 7.67 9.45 4.81
CA VAL A 218 6.68 10.47 4.47
C VAL A 218 6.55 10.60 2.96
N PHE A 219 5.36 10.98 2.48
CA PHE A 219 5.05 10.94 1.06
C PHE A 219 4.32 12.20 0.60
N ALA A 220 4.84 12.84 -0.45
CA ALA A 220 4.23 13.98 -1.11
C ALA A 220 4.11 13.71 -2.61
N PRO A 221 3.02 13.05 -3.09
CA PRO A 221 2.79 12.85 -4.52
C PRO A 221 2.49 14.16 -5.25
N GLY A 222 2.62 14.14 -6.58
CA GLY A 222 2.28 15.29 -7.43
C GLY A 222 3.44 16.25 -7.71
N ILE A 223 4.54 16.19 -6.98
CA ILE A 223 5.70 17.04 -7.19
C ILE A 223 6.54 16.49 -8.36
N ARG A 224 6.86 17.36 -9.31
CA ARG A 224 7.68 17.02 -10.51
C ARG A 224 8.98 17.81 -10.59
N ASP A 225 9.09 18.86 -9.81
CA ASP A 225 10.21 19.76 -9.83
C ASP A 225 11.31 19.30 -8.86
N ALA A 226 12.52 19.08 -9.41
CA ALA A 226 13.68 18.56 -8.67
C ALA A 226 14.14 19.51 -7.55
N GLU A 227 14.01 20.84 -7.75
CA GLU A 227 14.38 21.84 -6.74
C GLU A 227 13.48 21.73 -5.50
N THR A 228 12.16 21.65 -5.73
CA THR A 228 11.16 21.47 -4.66
C THR A 228 11.35 20.14 -3.92
N ILE A 229 11.61 19.04 -4.65
CA ILE A 229 11.93 17.75 -4.03
C ILE A 229 13.17 17.86 -3.14
N GLY A 230 14.24 18.49 -3.64
CA GLY A 230 15.46 18.70 -2.87
C GLY A 230 15.25 19.59 -1.63
N LYS A 231 14.36 20.60 -1.70
CA LYS A 231 13.95 21.39 -0.53
C LYS A 231 13.22 20.56 0.50
N LEU A 232 12.29 19.68 0.07
CA LEU A 232 11.57 18.76 0.97
C LEU A 232 12.52 17.79 1.66
N VAL A 233 13.40 17.11 0.92
CA VAL A 233 14.39 16.19 1.51
C VAL A 233 15.18 16.85 2.63
N ARG A 234 15.63 18.09 2.43
CA ARG A 234 16.38 18.84 3.45
C ARG A 234 15.52 19.34 4.61
N ALA A 235 14.23 19.56 4.37
CA ALA A 235 13.34 20.15 5.37
C ALA A 235 12.66 19.09 6.24
N VAL A 236 12.39 17.90 5.72
CA VAL A 236 11.76 16.80 6.49
C VAL A 236 12.83 15.88 7.02
N ASP A 237 12.96 15.77 8.32
CA ASP A 237 13.90 14.83 8.96
C ASP A 237 13.33 13.40 8.96
N ALA A 238 13.12 12.86 7.75
CA ALA A 238 12.49 11.55 7.52
C ALA A 238 12.85 11.02 6.13
N PRO A 239 12.84 9.68 5.92
CA PRO A 239 12.82 9.10 4.58
C PRO A 239 11.65 9.67 3.78
N LEU A 240 11.92 10.22 2.58
CA LEU A 240 10.90 10.80 1.70
C LEU A 240 10.58 9.85 0.54
N ASN A 241 9.30 9.60 0.32
CA ASN A 241 8.78 8.94 -0.88
C ASN A 241 8.34 9.96 -1.91
N ILE A 242 8.66 9.73 -3.19
CA ILE A 242 8.21 10.50 -4.33
C ILE A 242 7.49 9.58 -5.32
N LEU A 243 6.42 10.09 -5.94
CA LEU A 243 5.69 9.40 -6.99
C LEU A 243 6.41 9.60 -8.34
N LEU A 244 6.80 8.49 -8.97
CA LEU A 244 7.32 8.50 -10.33
C LEU A 244 6.18 8.82 -11.31
N GLN A 245 6.36 9.88 -12.09
CA GLN A 245 5.35 10.35 -13.04
C GLN A 245 6.01 11.04 -14.25
N PRO A 246 5.34 11.07 -15.41
CA PRO A 246 5.86 11.76 -16.59
C PRO A 246 6.20 13.22 -16.29
N GLY A 247 7.38 13.67 -16.74
CA GLY A 247 7.87 15.04 -16.52
C GLY A 247 8.50 15.28 -15.15
N GLY A 248 8.59 14.26 -14.29
CA GLY A 248 9.36 14.30 -13.04
C GLY A 248 10.82 13.83 -13.23
N PRO A 249 11.66 13.96 -12.18
CA PRO A 249 13.05 13.48 -12.21
C PRO A 249 13.13 11.95 -12.39
N SER A 250 14.21 11.51 -13.01
CA SER A 250 14.55 10.09 -13.10
C SER A 250 14.89 9.51 -11.71
N VAL A 251 14.84 8.19 -11.58
CA VAL A 251 15.22 7.49 -10.33
C VAL A 251 16.64 7.88 -9.91
N SER A 252 17.59 7.97 -10.85
CA SER A 252 18.97 8.37 -10.56
C SER A 252 19.08 9.80 -10.04
N GLU A 253 18.26 10.73 -10.54
CA GLU A 253 18.19 12.10 -10.03
C GLU A 253 17.57 12.15 -8.63
N LEU A 254 16.49 11.41 -8.40
CA LEU A 254 15.85 11.29 -7.09
C LEU A 254 16.83 10.73 -6.03
N GLU A 255 17.60 9.71 -6.38
CA GLU A 255 18.64 9.14 -5.51
C GLU A 255 19.70 10.19 -5.14
N LYS A 256 20.18 10.96 -6.11
CA LYS A 256 21.15 12.06 -5.87
C LYS A 256 20.58 13.18 -4.99
N LEU A 257 19.27 13.43 -5.06
CA LEU A 257 18.58 14.39 -4.21
C LEU A 257 18.40 13.89 -2.76
N GLY A 258 18.66 12.59 -2.50
CA GLY A 258 18.47 11.99 -1.18
C GLY A 258 17.05 11.47 -0.93
N VAL A 259 16.26 11.24 -1.99
CA VAL A 259 14.97 10.58 -1.88
C VAL A 259 15.17 9.12 -1.47
N ALA A 260 14.48 8.68 -0.42
CA ALA A 260 14.65 7.35 0.14
C ALA A 260 13.79 6.28 -0.55
N ARG A 261 12.62 6.66 -1.07
CA ARG A 261 11.66 5.77 -1.73
C ARG A 261 11.08 6.41 -2.97
N ALA A 262 10.89 5.62 -4.01
CA ALA A 262 10.13 5.98 -5.19
C ALA A 262 9.05 4.94 -5.46
N SER A 263 7.81 5.37 -5.69
CA SER A 263 6.67 4.54 -6.03
C SER A 263 6.05 5.00 -7.35
N ILE A 264 5.27 4.12 -8.03
CA ILE A 264 4.71 4.41 -9.35
C ILE A 264 3.17 4.53 -9.33
N GLY A 265 2.53 4.22 -8.21
CA GLY A 265 1.07 4.26 -8.07
C GLY A 265 0.36 3.39 -9.12
N SER A 266 -0.75 3.86 -9.64
CA SER A 266 -1.52 3.13 -10.68
C SER A 266 -0.86 3.11 -12.07
N GLY A 267 0.35 3.65 -12.23
CA GLY A 267 1.01 3.81 -13.53
C GLY A 267 1.17 2.50 -14.31
N THR A 268 1.60 1.44 -13.65
CA THR A 268 1.79 0.10 -14.25
C THR A 268 0.46 -0.52 -14.71
N MET A 269 -0.57 -0.50 -13.87
CA MET A 269 -1.91 -0.96 -14.23
C MET A 269 -2.47 -0.17 -15.42
N ARG A 270 -2.37 1.16 -15.39
CA ARG A 270 -2.85 2.01 -16.49
C ARG A 270 -2.12 1.76 -17.81
N ALA A 271 -0.83 1.42 -17.76
CA ALA A 271 -0.06 1.01 -18.94
C ALA A 271 -0.58 -0.31 -19.51
N ALA A 272 -0.86 -1.31 -18.65
CA ALA A 272 -1.46 -2.60 -19.04
C ALA A 272 -2.85 -2.39 -19.68
N LEU A 273 -3.72 -1.58 -19.05
CA LEU A 273 -5.03 -1.23 -19.62
C LEU A 273 -4.93 -0.48 -20.95
N GLY A 274 -3.92 0.38 -21.11
CA GLY A 274 -3.65 1.06 -22.37
C GLY A 274 -3.29 0.08 -23.50
N THR A 275 -2.54 -0.96 -23.19
CA THR A 275 -2.21 -2.04 -24.13
C THR A 275 -3.47 -2.84 -24.47
N ALA A 276 -4.24 -3.28 -23.48
CA ALA A 276 -5.49 -4.00 -23.69
C ALA A 276 -6.48 -3.20 -24.56
N ARG A 277 -6.60 -1.88 -24.31
CA ARG A 277 -7.49 -0.99 -25.10
C ARG A 277 -7.07 -0.93 -26.57
N ARG A 278 -5.76 -0.84 -26.87
CA ARG A 278 -5.27 -0.87 -28.27
C ARG A 278 -5.57 -2.21 -28.93
N PHE A 279 -5.39 -3.31 -28.22
CA PHE A 279 -5.68 -4.65 -28.69
C PHE A 279 -7.18 -4.81 -29.03
N PHE A 280 -8.08 -4.43 -28.13
CA PHE A 280 -9.52 -4.51 -28.36
C PHE A 280 -9.98 -3.64 -29.53
N LYS A 281 -9.38 -2.46 -29.68
CA LYS A 281 -9.67 -1.59 -30.82
C LYS A 281 -9.25 -2.24 -32.14
N ALA A 282 -8.04 -2.77 -32.23
CA ALA A 282 -7.55 -3.46 -33.42
C ALA A 282 -8.45 -4.66 -33.81
N LEU A 283 -8.86 -5.46 -32.82
CA LEU A 283 -9.80 -6.58 -33.05
C LEU A 283 -11.16 -6.11 -33.56
N SER A 284 -11.69 -5.00 -33.02
CA SER A 284 -12.99 -4.46 -33.46
C SER A 284 -12.95 -3.89 -34.88
N GLU A 285 -11.78 -3.53 -35.38
CA GLU A 285 -11.54 -3.03 -36.73
C GLU A 285 -11.00 -4.11 -37.68
N TYR A 286 -11.01 -5.38 -37.26
CA TYR A 286 -10.48 -6.55 -38.01
C TYR A 286 -9.04 -6.39 -38.49
N GLN A 287 -8.22 -5.64 -37.70
CA GLN A 287 -6.79 -5.46 -37.98
C GLN A 287 -5.98 -6.69 -37.55
N ASP A 288 -4.76 -6.83 -38.09
CA ASP A 288 -3.82 -7.85 -37.66
C ASP A 288 -3.46 -7.68 -36.18
N HIS A 289 -3.69 -8.70 -35.40
CA HIS A 289 -3.43 -8.73 -33.96
C HIS A 289 -2.08 -9.37 -33.60
N SER A 290 -1.38 -9.97 -34.57
CA SER A 290 -0.15 -10.73 -34.31
C SER A 290 0.92 -9.89 -33.64
N ALA A 291 1.10 -8.63 -34.07
CA ALA A 291 2.05 -7.70 -33.48
C ALA A 291 1.70 -7.31 -32.03
N LEU A 292 0.41 -7.34 -31.66
CA LEU A 292 -0.04 -7.02 -30.30
C LEU A 292 0.18 -8.19 -29.34
N LEU A 293 0.28 -9.41 -29.84
CA LEU A 293 0.55 -10.61 -29.06
C LEU A 293 2.04 -10.96 -29.00
N ALA A 294 2.90 -10.26 -29.73
CA ALA A 294 4.33 -10.56 -29.77
C ALA A 294 5.00 -10.48 -28.38
N ASP A 295 4.55 -9.55 -27.53
CA ASP A 295 5.06 -9.35 -26.17
C ASP A 295 4.14 -9.95 -25.08
N ALA A 296 3.19 -10.82 -25.47
CA ALA A 296 2.31 -11.46 -24.49
C ALA A 296 3.10 -12.44 -23.62
N VAL A 297 2.89 -12.38 -22.31
CA VAL A 297 3.50 -13.32 -21.35
C VAL A 297 3.01 -14.74 -21.70
N PRO A 298 3.91 -15.73 -21.88
CA PRO A 298 3.52 -17.09 -22.18
C PRO A 298 2.59 -17.70 -21.13
N TYR A 299 1.64 -18.51 -21.57
CA TYR A 299 0.62 -19.12 -20.69
C TYR A 299 1.22 -19.96 -19.56
N ASP A 300 2.23 -20.75 -19.84
CA ASP A 300 2.97 -21.58 -18.88
C ASP A 300 3.76 -20.72 -17.87
N GLU A 301 4.27 -19.56 -18.27
CA GLU A 301 4.93 -18.62 -17.38
C GLU A 301 3.95 -18.02 -16.37
N VAL A 302 2.76 -17.61 -16.81
CA VAL A 302 1.70 -17.14 -15.89
C VAL A 302 1.36 -18.23 -14.87
N ASN A 303 1.19 -19.48 -15.31
CA ASN A 303 0.92 -20.60 -14.41
C ASN A 303 2.10 -20.88 -13.46
N ARG A 304 3.34 -20.77 -13.92
CA ARG A 304 4.53 -20.91 -13.08
C ARG A 304 4.57 -19.87 -11.98
N LEU A 305 4.25 -18.62 -12.29
CA LEU A 305 4.21 -17.53 -11.31
C LEU A 305 3.16 -17.77 -10.22
N LEU A 306 1.98 -18.26 -10.60
CA LEU A 306 0.88 -18.55 -9.68
C LEU A 306 1.02 -19.88 -8.93
N GLY A 307 1.75 -20.84 -9.46
CA GLY A 307 1.97 -22.15 -8.83
C GLY A 307 3.00 -22.19 -7.70
N ARG A 308 3.63 -21.04 -7.37
CA ARG A 308 4.58 -20.91 -6.25
C ARG A 308 3.83 -20.60 -4.95
N THR A 309 2.99 -21.50 -4.49
CA THR A 309 2.30 -21.41 -3.19
C THR A 309 3.00 -22.27 -2.14
#